data_518b4e39eeb8454f0c4cfc7b97cd5f40
#
_entry.id   518b4e39eeb8454f0c4cfc7b97cd5f40
#
_cell.length_a   1.000
_cell.length_b   1.000
_cell.length_c   1.000
_cell.angle_alpha   90.00
_cell.angle_beta   90.00
_cell.angle_gamma   90.00
#
_symmetry.space_group_name_H-M   'P 1'
#
loop_
_entity.id
_entity.type
_entity.pdbx_description
1 polymer ?
#
loop_
_entity_poly.entity_id
_entity_poly.type
_entity_poly.pdbx_seq_one_letter_code
_entity_poly.pdbx_strand_id
1 'polypeptide(L)' 'MRLHDNTIGHIAKLVQVAILTGTDVIDHLRMVTLREEDGMLYVEQEYLDVFEDQIQKMLHNAVSQTQDEIEN' A
#
# COMPACT_ATOMS: atom_id res chain seq x y z
N MET A 1 19.25 -2.07 -13.90
CA MET A 1 18.12 -2.64 -13.17
C MET A 1 16.87 -1.80 -13.40
N ARG A 2 15.75 -2.42 -13.66
CA ARG A 2 14.51 -1.71 -13.96
C ARG A 2 13.41 -2.18 -13.02
N LEU A 3 12.45 -1.30 -12.71
CA LEU A 3 11.27 -1.67 -11.96
C LEU A 3 10.26 -2.32 -12.90
N HIS A 4 9.73 -3.48 -12.51
CA HIS A 4 8.65 -4.11 -13.25
C HIS A 4 7.39 -3.24 -13.16
N ASP A 5 6.52 -3.31 -14.16
CA ASP A 5 5.29 -2.50 -14.19
C ASP A 5 4.43 -2.70 -12.94
N ASN A 6 4.36 -3.92 -12.42
CA ASN A 6 3.61 -4.20 -11.20
C ASN A 6 4.20 -3.45 -10.00
N THR A 7 5.53 -3.31 -9.97
CA THR A 7 6.22 -2.57 -8.91
C THR A 7 5.90 -1.08 -9.00
N ILE A 8 5.91 -0.54 -10.21
CA ILE A 8 5.56 0.86 -10.46
C ILE A 8 4.11 1.11 -10.03
N GLY A 9 3.20 0.21 -10.40
CA GLY A 9 1.79 0.30 -10.00
C GLY A 9 1.62 0.25 -8.49
N HIS A 10 2.41 -0.56 -7.80
CA HIS A 10 2.35 -0.64 -6.35
C HIS A 10 2.81 0.67 -5.71
N ILE A 11 3.87 1.29 -6.24
CA ILE A 11 4.34 2.58 -5.72
C ILE A 11 3.26 3.65 -5.89
N ALA A 12 2.59 3.66 -7.04
CA ALA A 12 1.48 4.58 -7.27
C ALA A 12 0.35 4.35 -6.26
N LYS A 13 0.05 3.11 -5.96
CA LYS A 13 -0.96 2.75 -4.96
C LYS A 13 -0.56 3.25 -3.57
N LEU A 14 0.71 3.14 -3.21
CA LEU A 14 1.21 3.66 -1.93
C LEU A 14 0.97 5.17 -1.79
N VAL A 15 1.21 5.91 -2.87
CA VAL A 15 0.96 7.36 -2.86
C VAL A 15 -0.51 7.65 -2.63
N GLN A 16 -1.40 6.93 -3.31
CA GLN A 16 -2.84 7.10 -3.13
C GLN A 16 -3.28 6.77 -1.71
N VAL A 17 -2.76 5.68 -1.15
CA VAL A 17 -3.09 5.28 0.21
C VAL A 17 -2.62 6.33 1.21
N ALA A 18 -1.43 6.89 1.02
CA ALA A 18 -0.91 7.91 1.90
C ALA A 18 -1.81 9.16 1.90
N ILE A 19 -2.31 9.54 0.74
CA ILE A 19 -3.22 10.67 0.61
C ILE A 19 -4.55 10.39 1.33
N LEU A 20 -5.12 9.21 1.11
CA LEU A 20 -6.41 8.84 1.68
C LEU A 20 -6.37 8.68 3.20
N THR A 21 -5.26 8.19 3.73
CA THR A 21 -5.12 7.92 5.16
C THR A 21 -4.44 9.05 5.93
N GLY A 22 -3.89 10.03 5.20
CA GLY A 22 -3.15 11.13 5.82
C GLY A 22 -1.80 10.69 6.39
N THR A 23 -1.22 9.60 5.85
CA THR A 23 0.06 9.08 6.31
C THR A 23 1.19 9.51 5.37
N ASP A 24 2.44 9.31 5.83
CA ASP A 24 3.63 9.68 5.07
C ASP A 24 3.99 8.57 4.09
N VAL A 25 4.04 8.89 2.80
CA VAL A 25 4.39 7.93 1.76
C VAL A 25 5.81 7.38 1.95
N ILE A 26 6.71 8.18 2.52
CA ILE A 26 8.09 7.74 2.75
C ILE A 26 8.12 6.55 3.72
N ASP A 27 7.31 6.58 4.77
CA ASP A 27 7.21 5.47 5.70
C ASP A 27 6.72 4.20 5.01
N HIS A 28 5.74 4.34 4.13
CA HIS A 28 5.24 3.21 3.35
C HIS A 28 6.32 2.66 2.42
N LEU A 29 7.07 3.54 1.76
CA LEU A 29 8.13 3.12 0.84
C LEU A 29 9.26 2.37 1.55
N ARG A 30 9.55 2.73 2.80
CA ARG A 30 10.58 2.03 3.59
C ARG A 30 10.21 0.60 3.91
N MET A 31 8.93 0.26 3.90
CA MET A 31 8.46 -1.08 4.19
C MET A 31 8.46 -1.99 2.97
N VAL A 32 8.61 -1.42 1.78
CA VAL A 32 8.59 -2.20 0.53
C VAL A 32 9.81 -3.10 0.45
N THR A 33 9.59 -4.39 0.23
CA THR A 33 10.64 -5.37 0.02
C THR A 33 10.64 -5.78 -1.45
N LEU A 34 11.79 -5.68 -2.09
CA LEU A 34 11.94 -6.00 -3.51
C LEU A 34 12.82 -7.23 -3.70
N ARG A 35 12.54 -7.97 -4.78
CA ARG A 35 13.40 -9.05 -5.23
C ARG A 35 13.81 -8.80 -6.68
N GLU A 36 14.98 -9.30 -7.05
CA GLU A 36 15.48 -9.16 -8.40
C GLU A 36 15.32 -10.46 -9.16
N GLU A 37 14.80 -10.37 -10.39
CA GLU A 37 14.72 -11.48 -11.33
C GLU A 37 14.98 -10.94 -12.73
N ASP A 38 15.95 -11.54 -13.43
CA ASP A 38 16.26 -11.20 -14.83
C ASP A 38 16.49 -9.70 -15.05
N GLY A 39 17.14 -9.04 -14.10
CA GLY A 39 17.44 -7.62 -14.20
C GLY A 39 16.29 -6.69 -13.88
N MET A 40 15.17 -7.22 -13.41
CA MET A 40 14.00 -6.42 -13.01
C MET A 40 13.74 -6.56 -11.53
N LEU A 41 13.19 -5.50 -10.93
CA LEU A 41 12.82 -5.48 -9.53
C LEU A 41 11.32 -5.69 -9.38
N TYR A 42 10.94 -6.68 -8.58
CA TYR A 42 9.56 -7.03 -8.26
C TYR A 42 9.30 -6.84 -6.78
N VAL A 43 8.06 -6.51 -6.44
CA VAL A 43 7.64 -6.43 -5.04
C VAL A 43 7.49 -7.86 -4.49
N GLU A 44 8.03 -8.11 -3.28
CA GLU A 44 7.91 -9.40 -2.63
C GLU A 44 6.45 -9.73 -2.30
N GLN A 45 6.06 -10.99 -2.57
CA GLN A 45 4.67 -11.42 -2.34
C GLN A 45 4.29 -11.37 -0.86
N GLU A 46 5.20 -11.78 0.02
CA GLU A 46 4.92 -11.73 1.47
C GLU A 46 4.61 -10.31 1.93
N TYR A 47 5.37 -9.35 1.43
CA TYR A 47 5.12 -7.96 1.73
C TYR A 47 3.75 -7.52 1.21
N LEU A 48 3.39 -7.91 -0.02
CA LEU A 48 2.10 -7.55 -0.60
C LEU A 48 0.94 -8.10 0.21
N ASP A 49 1.05 -9.32 0.69
CA ASP A 49 0.00 -9.95 1.50
C ASP A 49 -0.23 -9.17 2.79
N VAL A 50 0.84 -8.80 3.47
CA VAL A 50 0.75 -8.01 4.70
C VAL A 50 0.22 -6.62 4.41
N PHE A 51 0.68 -6.00 3.33
CA PHE A 51 0.25 -4.66 2.93
C PHE A 51 -1.25 -4.63 2.65
N GLU A 52 -1.76 -5.58 1.86
CA GLU A 52 -3.18 -5.65 1.54
C GLU A 52 -4.04 -5.80 2.79
N ASP A 53 -3.60 -6.64 3.73
CA ASP A 53 -4.31 -6.84 4.99
C ASP A 53 -4.37 -5.53 5.80
N GLN A 54 -3.26 -4.83 5.89
CA GLN A 54 -3.20 -3.56 6.62
C GLN A 54 -4.07 -2.48 5.98
N ILE A 55 -4.03 -2.40 4.64
CA ILE A 55 -4.83 -1.41 3.92
C ILE A 55 -6.31 -1.66 4.12
N GLN A 56 -6.75 -2.91 4.05
CA GLN A 56 -8.15 -3.25 4.26
C GLN A 56 -8.62 -2.87 5.65
N LYS A 57 -7.78 -3.11 6.66
CA LYS A 57 -8.10 -2.73 8.03
C LYS A 57 -8.24 -1.22 8.18
N MET A 58 -7.33 -0.46 7.59
CA MET A 58 -7.37 1.00 7.67
C MET A 58 -8.61 1.56 6.98
N LEU A 59 -8.93 1.06 5.79
CA LEU A 59 -10.09 1.51 5.04
C LEU A 59 -11.39 1.12 5.75
N HIS A 60 -11.45 -0.08 6.30
CA HIS A 60 -12.60 -0.54 7.05
C HIS A 60 -12.87 0.34 8.27
N ASN A 61 -11.84 0.67 9.01
CA ASN A 61 -11.97 1.55 10.18
C ASN A 61 -12.47 2.93 9.79
N ALA A 62 -11.97 3.49 8.69
CA ALA A 62 -12.43 4.79 8.22
C ALA A 62 -13.90 4.77 7.83
N VAL A 63 -14.32 3.72 7.11
CA VAL A 63 -15.73 3.55 6.71
C VAL A 63 -16.62 3.37 7.93
N SER A 64 -16.18 2.58 8.92
CA SER A 64 -16.96 2.36 10.14
C SER A 64 -17.17 3.66 10.90
N GLN A 65 -16.15 4.49 11.00
CA GLN A 65 -16.26 5.79 11.66
C GLN A 65 -17.26 6.71 10.94
N THR A 66 -17.21 6.72 9.61
CA THR A 66 -18.13 7.50 8.81
C THR A 66 -19.56 7.03 9.00
N GLN A 67 -19.78 5.71 9.04
CA GLN A 67 -21.11 5.15 9.24
C GLN A 67 -21.67 5.51 10.61
N ASP A 68 -20.83 5.46 11.64
CA ASP A 68 -21.24 5.83 12.99
C ASP A 68 -21.68 7.28 13.05
N GLU A 69 -21.00 8.17 12.35
CA GLU A 69 -21.39 9.58 12.27
C GLU A 69 -22.76 9.76 11.59
N ILE A 70 -23.03 8.97 10.55
CA ILE A 70 -24.29 9.04 9.82
C ILE A 70 -25.46 8.53 10.67
N GLU A 71 -25.23 7.48 11.43
CA GLU A 71 -26.26 6.88 12.27
C GLU A 71 -26.68 7.77 13.44
N ASN A 72 -25.79 8.61 13.88
CA ASN A 72 -26.06 9.51 14.99
C ASN A 72 -26.67 10.84 14.53
#